data_1e1b3bd6c11a6a833f3ab5157fd71b97
#
_entry.id   1e1b3bd6c11a6a833f3ab5157fd71b97
#
_cell.length_a   1.000
_cell.length_b   1.000
_cell.length_c   1.000
_cell.angle_alpha   90.00
_cell.angle_beta   90.00
_cell.angle_gamma   90.00
#
_symmetry.space_group_name_H-M   'P 1'
#
loop_
_entity.id
_entity.type
_entity.pdbx_description
1 polymer ?
#
loop_
_entity_poly.entity_id
_entity_poly.type
_entity_poly.pdbx_seq_one_letter_code
_entity_poly.pdbx_strand_id
1 'polypeptide(L)'
;AAKQIRLYKATQFPYSWKLEKILMDHVDAADTMVFEHNKLWYMLTNICSANRSDHQSELHLFSAADLMSDMWVPAAQNPIIFNSKKARNAGFFKRDQNIYRVNQVQARAQYGYAFEINQIIEITPNQYSETCIKRVEPETKTGMARTHHYHFNGDYTVFDHSYIEPR
;
A
#
# COMPACT_ATOMS: atom_id res chain seq x y z
N ALA A 1 9.03 15.13 -7.29
CA ALA A 1 8.81 13.69 -7.30
C ALA A 1 9.10 13.12 -8.68
N ALA A 2 9.54 11.85 -8.75
CA ALA A 2 9.97 11.23 -10.03
C ALA A 2 8.81 10.95 -11.00
N LYS A 3 7.56 11.01 -10.53
CA LYS A 3 6.36 10.62 -11.28
C LYS A 3 6.49 9.23 -11.95
N GLN A 4 7.05 8.28 -11.21
CA GLN A 4 7.32 6.92 -11.67
C GLN A 4 7.11 5.93 -10.53
N ILE A 5 6.62 4.75 -10.85
CA ILE A 5 6.69 3.58 -9.98
C ILE A 5 7.93 2.78 -10.37
N ARG A 6 8.87 2.67 -9.45
CA ARG A 6 10.20 2.07 -9.67
C ARG A 6 10.38 0.80 -8.87
N LEU A 7 10.89 -0.23 -9.50
CA LEU A 7 11.31 -1.47 -8.86
C LEU A 7 12.81 -1.42 -8.60
N TYR A 8 13.19 -1.64 -7.35
CA TYR A 8 14.58 -1.75 -6.94
C TYR A 8 14.88 -3.17 -6.46
N LYS A 9 16.06 -3.66 -6.80
CA LYS A 9 16.59 -4.94 -6.33
C LYS A 9 17.75 -4.71 -5.38
N ALA A 10 17.74 -5.38 -4.23
CA ALA A 10 18.86 -5.34 -3.32
C ALA A 10 20.08 -6.04 -3.96
N THR A 11 21.20 -5.37 -3.99
CA THR A 11 22.52 -5.94 -4.34
C THR A 11 23.25 -6.41 -3.09
N GLN A 12 22.97 -5.75 -1.95
CA GLN A 12 23.40 -6.16 -0.61
C GLN A 12 22.34 -5.70 0.38
N PHE A 13 21.45 -6.62 0.76
CA PHE A 13 20.37 -6.30 1.70
C PHE A 13 20.93 -6.02 3.11
N PRO A 14 20.43 -5.03 3.84
CA PRO A 14 19.47 -3.99 3.43
C PRO A 14 20.12 -2.70 2.88
N TYR A 15 21.44 -2.69 2.65
CA TYR A 15 22.25 -1.47 2.51
C TYR A 15 22.35 -0.94 1.08
N SER A 16 22.34 -1.82 0.07
CA SER A 16 22.58 -1.42 -1.32
C SER A 16 21.49 -1.91 -2.25
N TRP A 17 21.01 -1.00 -3.11
CA TRP A 17 19.92 -1.25 -4.03
C TRP A 17 20.25 -0.69 -5.40
N LYS A 18 19.84 -1.37 -6.45
CA LYS A 18 19.89 -0.86 -7.83
C LYS A 18 18.49 -0.75 -8.41
N LEU A 19 18.28 0.23 -9.28
CA LEU A 19 17.07 0.29 -10.10
C LEU A 19 17.05 -0.90 -11.05
N GLU A 20 16.02 -1.72 -10.95
CA GLU A 20 15.83 -2.88 -11.82
C GLU A 20 14.92 -2.55 -13.00
N LYS A 21 13.81 -1.84 -12.72
CA LYS A 21 12.83 -1.46 -13.75
C LYS A 21 11.99 -0.25 -13.32
N ILE A 22 11.54 0.53 -14.29
CA ILE A 22 10.43 1.45 -14.15
C ILE A 22 9.16 0.66 -14.52
N LEU A 23 8.31 0.39 -13.54
CA LEU A 23 7.07 -0.37 -13.74
C LEU A 23 5.99 0.49 -14.40
N MET A 24 5.91 1.76 -14.03
CA MET A 24 5.01 2.75 -14.66
C MET A 24 5.71 4.11 -14.71
N ASP A 25 5.58 4.79 -15.84
CA ASP A 25 6.07 6.15 -16.04
C ASP A 25 4.92 7.15 -16.09
N HIS A 26 5.22 8.44 -15.90
CA HIS A 26 4.27 9.55 -15.95
C HIS A 26 3.09 9.40 -14.97
N VAL A 27 3.28 8.74 -13.84
CA VAL A 27 2.27 8.54 -12.81
C VAL A 27 2.70 9.17 -11.48
N ASP A 28 1.81 9.97 -10.91
CA ASP A 28 1.99 10.53 -9.56
C ASP A 28 1.39 9.56 -8.55
N ALA A 29 2.20 8.62 -8.09
CA ALA A 29 1.78 7.50 -7.25
C ALA A 29 2.55 7.45 -5.93
N ALA A 30 1.91 6.86 -4.92
CA ALA A 30 2.50 6.60 -3.61
C ALA A 30 2.06 5.24 -3.07
N ASP A 31 2.88 4.70 -2.14
CA ASP A 31 2.61 3.49 -1.37
C ASP A 31 2.18 2.30 -2.23
N THR A 32 2.92 2.10 -3.32
CA THR A 32 2.67 1.01 -4.26
C THR A 32 3.03 -0.34 -3.64
N MET A 33 2.09 -1.27 -3.72
CA MET A 33 2.27 -2.66 -3.33
C MET A 33 2.14 -3.55 -4.56
N VAL A 34 3.05 -4.51 -4.71
CA VAL A 34 3.07 -5.45 -5.84
C VAL A 34 3.21 -6.86 -5.31
N PHE A 35 2.35 -7.76 -5.78
CA PHE A 35 2.36 -9.16 -5.38
C PHE A 35 1.78 -10.08 -6.46
N GLU A 36 2.22 -11.33 -6.43
CA GLU A 36 1.66 -12.38 -7.28
C GLU A 36 0.50 -13.08 -6.57
N HIS A 37 -0.58 -13.33 -7.30
CA HIS A 37 -1.71 -14.16 -6.88
C HIS A 37 -2.34 -14.84 -8.08
N ASN A 38 -2.61 -16.15 -7.99
CA ASN A 38 -3.21 -16.95 -9.08
C ASN A 38 -2.52 -16.78 -10.44
N LYS A 39 -1.17 -16.77 -10.44
CA LYS A 39 -0.32 -16.63 -11.64
C LYS A 39 -0.44 -15.29 -12.36
N LEU A 40 -1.00 -14.28 -11.72
CA LEU A 40 -1.00 -12.90 -12.17
C LEU A 40 -0.32 -12.01 -11.12
N TRP A 41 0.33 -10.98 -11.61
CA TRP A 41 0.85 -9.92 -10.78
C TRP A 41 -0.17 -8.81 -10.64
N TYR A 42 -0.35 -8.36 -9.41
CA TYR A 42 -1.24 -7.25 -9.05
C TYR A 42 -0.45 -6.10 -8.45
N MET A 43 -0.86 -4.91 -8.80
CA MET A 43 -0.33 -3.68 -8.23
C MET A 43 -1.49 -2.88 -7.64
N LEU A 44 -1.40 -2.59 -6.35
CA LEU A 44 -2.29 -1.68 -5.64
C LEU A 44 -1.51 -0.40 -5.33
N THR A 45 -1.98 0.74 -5.82
CA THR A 45 -1.26 2.00 -5.66
C THR A 45 -2.20 3.18 -5.47
N ASN A 46 -1.75 4.17 -4.71
CA ASN A 46 -2.48 5.41 -4.51
C ASN A 46 -2.03 6.42 -5.57
N ILE A 47 -2.94 6.81 -6.44
CA ILE A 47 -2.68 7.77 -7.52
C ILE A 47 -3.32 9.11 -7.18
N CYS A 48 -2.54 10.17 -7.35
CA CYS A 48 -3.06 11.53 -7.35
C CYS A 48 -3.60 11.86 -8.75
N SER A 49 -4.92 11.82 -8.91
CA SER A 49 -5.55 12.22 -10.18
C SER A 49 -5.47 13.73 -10.41
N ALA A 50 -5.45 14.14 -11.68
CA ALA A 50 -4.99 15.42 -12.21
C ALA A 50 -5.55 16.71 -11.58
N ASN A 51 -6.57 16.64 -10.74
CA ASN A 51 -7.21 17.80 -10.10
C ASN A 51 -7.22 17.72 -8.56
N ARG A 52 -6.49 16.78 -7.98
CA ARG A 52 -6.40 16.59 -6.53
C ARG A 52 -4.94 16.58 -6.12
N SER A 53 -4.62 17.18 -4.99
CA SER A 53 -3.25 17.24 -4.48
C SER A 53 -2.99 16.21 -3.38
N ASP A 54 -3.72 15.08 -3.39
CA ASP A 54 -3.59 14.08 -2.35
C ASP A 54 -3.46 12.64 -2.92
N HIS A 55 -2.75 11.79 -2.21
CA HIS A 55 -2.63 10.36 -2.47
C HIS A 55 -3.45 9.53 -1.47
N GLN A 56 -4.46 10.12 -0.81
CA GLN A 56 -5.15 9.47 0.30
C GLN A 56 -6.50 8.90 -0.09
N SER A 57 -7.11 9.48 -1.13
CA SER A 57 -8.53 9.26 -1.44
C SER A 57 -8.79 8.16 -2.45
N GLU A 58 -7.79 7.79 -3.24
CA GLU A 58 -7.96 6.86 -4.35
C GLU A 58 -6.98 5.69 -4.26
N LEU A 59 -7.51 4.46 -4.35
CA LEU A 59 -6.74 3.25 -4.54
C LEU A 59 -7.01 2.68 -5.92
N HIS A 60 -5.97 2.44 -6.67
CA HIS A 60 -6.03 1.90 -8.03
C HIS A 60 -5.45 0.49 -8.08
N LEU A 61 -6.05 -0.36 -8.90
CA LEU A 61 -5.64 -1.73 -9.17
C LEU A 61 -5.15 -1.86 -10.61
N PHE A 62 -4.01 -2.50 -10.77
CA PHE A 62 -3.46 -2.90 -12.07
C PHE A 62 -3.08 -4.37 -12.01
N SER A 63 -3.07 -5.03 -13.16
CA SER A 63 -2.62 -6.41 -13.30
C SER A 63 -1.66 -6.58 -14.46
N ALA A 64 -0.77 -7.57 -14.36
CA ALA A 64 0.17 -7.96 -15.41
C ALA A 64 0.43 -9.47 -15.36
N ALA A 65 0.85 -10.05 -16.47
CA ALA A 65 1.23 -11.46 -16.52
C ALA A 65 2.58 -11.72 -15.81
N ASP A 66 3.44 -10.73 -15.75
CA ASP A 66 4.77 -10.81 -15.16
C ASP A 66 5.14 -9.50 -14.45
N LEU A 67 5.94 -9.59 -13.36
CA LEU A 67 6.43 -8.41 -12.63
C LEU A 67 7.22 -7.46 -13.53
N MET A 68 7.95 -8.02 -14.47
CA MET A 68 8.79 -7.27 -15.42
C MET A 68 8.04 -6.87 -16.70
N SER A 69 6.71 -6.98 -16.72
CA SER A 69 5.90 -6.54 -17.85
C SER A 69 6.07 -5.04 -18.11
N ASP A 70 6.07 -4.67 -19.40
CA ASP A 70 6.04 -3.27 -19.83
C ASP A 70 4.62 -2.69 -19.81
N MET A 71 3.62 -3.57 -19.62
CA MET A 71 2.22 -3.19 -19.63
C MET A 71 1.50 -3.68 -18.36
N TRP A 72 1.12 -2.73 -17.52
CA TRP A 72 0.24 -2.93 -16.39
C TRP A 72 -1.17 -2.48 -16.76
N VAL A 73 -2.11 -3.43 -16.84
CA VAL A 73 -3.48 -3.18 -17.28
C VAL A 73 -4.31 -2.66 -16.11
N PRO A 74 -4.90 -1.46 -16.21
CA PRO A 74 -5.77 -0.93 -15.16
C PRO A 74 -7.08 -1.70 -15.08
N ALA A 75 -7.59 -1.91 -13.87
CA ALA A 75 -8.95 -2.39 -13.68
C ALA A 75 -9.97 -1.38 -14.22
N ALA A 76 -11.04 -1.89 -14.86
CA ALA A 76 -12.08 -1.03 -15.47
C ALA A 76 -12.80 -0.13 -14.47
N GLN A 77 -12.86 -0.52 -13.20
CA GLN A 77 -13.54 0.24 -12.13
C GLN A 77 -12.60 1.11 -11.30
N ASN A 78 -11.37 1.38 -11.77
CA ASN A 78 -10.47 2.29 -11.05
C ASN A 78 -11.07 3.69 -10.88
N PRO A 79 -10.95 4.30 -9.68
CA PRO A 79 -10.35 3.76 -8.46
C PRO A 79 -11.23 2.68 -7.80
N ILE A 80 -10.62 1.56 -7.38
CA ILE A 80 -11.32 0.44 -6.72
C ILE A 80 -11.79 0.81 -5.30
N ILE A 81 -11.14 1.75 -4.66
CA ILE A 81 -11.58 2.39 -3.41
C ILE A 81 -11.48 3.90 -3.59
N PHE A 82 -12.60 4.58 -3.36
CA PHE A 82 -12.69 6.03 -3.33
C PHE A 82 -13.12 6.49 -1.93
N ASN A 83 -12.17 6.58 -1.00
CA ASN A 83 -12.44 6.93 0.38
C ASN A 83 -11.13 7.31 1.11
N SER A 84 -11.01 8.57 1.52
CA SER A 84 -9.80 9.09 2.19
C SER A 84 -9.46 8.41 3.53
N LYS A 85 -10.39 7.68 4.14
CA LYS A 85 -10.15 6.94 5.39
C LYS A 85 -9.67 5.51 5.15
N LYS A 86 -9.76 5.00 3.90
CA LYS A 86 -9.49 3.59 3.59
C LYS A 86 -8.55 3.37 2.40
N ALA A 87 -8.45 4.33 1.49
CA ALA A 87 -7.73 4.11 0.25
C ALA A 87 -6.21 4.03 0.43
N ARG A 88 -5.63 4.85 1.33
CA ARG A 88 -4.17 4.96 1.47
C ARG A 88 -3.54 3.65 1.94
N ASN A 89 -2.63 3.10 1.15
CA ASN A 89 -1.89 1.91 1.51
C ASN A 89 -0.92 2.16 2.68
N ALA A 90 -0.66 1.09 3.44
CA ALA A 90 0.21 1.09 4.60
C ALA A 90 1.01 -0.22 4.74
N GLY A 91 1.06 -1.03 3.67
CA GLY A 91 1.74 -2.31 3.63
C GLY A 91 0.80 -3.47 3.31
N PHE A 92 1.38 -4.64 3.16
CA PHE A 92 0.63 -5.88 2.95
C PHE A 92 1.40 -7.08 3.50
N PHE A 93 0.71 -8.20 3.66
CA PHE A 93 1.33 -9.48 3.99
C PHE A 93 0.46 -10.65 3.50
N LYS A 94 1.08 -11.80 3.39
CA LYS A 94 0.40 -13.07 3.13
C LYS A 94 0.50 -13.97 4.35
N ARG A 95 -0.59 -14.63 4.70
CA ARG A 95 -0.65 -15.61 5.77
C ARG A 95 -1.70 -16.66 5.47
N ASP A 96 -1.35 -17.95 5.61
CA ASP A 96 -2.27 -19.07 5.42
C ASP A 96 -3.06 -18.99 4.11
N GLN A 97 -2.37 -18.72 2.99
CA GLN A 97 -2.90 -18.49 1.64
C GLN A 97 -3.77 -17.23 1.47
N ASN A 98 -4.06 -16.51 2.53
CA ASN A 98 -4.79 -15.24 2.46
C ASN A 98 -3.83 -14.07 2.22
N ILE A 99 -4.37 -13.04 1.57
CA ILE A 99 -3.68 -11.77 1.34
C ILE A 99 -4.35 -10.71 2.20
N TYR A 100 -3.53 -9.93 2.88
CA TYR A 100 -3.98 -8.85 3.73
C TYR A 100 -3.38 -7.53 3.25
N ARG A 101 -4.24 -6.56 3.02
CA ARG A 101 -3.86 -5.18 2.77
C ARG A 101 -3.95 -4.38 4.07
N VAL A 102 -2.96 -3.58 4.33
CA VAL A 102 -3.01 -2.60 5.42
C VAL A 102 -3.31 -1.23 4.82
N ASN A 103 -4.25 -0.50 5.39
CA ASN A 103 -4.50 0.89 5.04
C ASN A 103 -4.29 1.83 6.22
N GLN A 104 -3.84 3.04 5.90
CA GLN A 104 -3.78 4.13 6.87
C GLN A 104 -5.19 4.60 7.23
N VAL A 105 -5.38 4.91 8.49
CA VAL A 105 -6.58 5.60 8.98
C VAL A 105 -6.21 7.02 9.32
N GLN A 106 -6.85 7.97 8.64
CA GLN A 106 -6.68 9.38 8.90
C GLN A 106 -7.64 9.83 9.99
N ALA A 107 -7.14 10.47 11.05
CA ALA A 107 -7.96 11.18 12.00
C ALA A 107 -8.10 12.65 11.60
N ARG A 108 -9.09 13.37 12.17
CA ARG A 108 -9.26 14.79 11.93
C ARG A 108 -7.97 15.54 12.28
N ALA A 109 -7.35 16.19 11.29
CA ALA A 109 -6.09 16.92 11.40
C ALA A 109 -4.84 16.09 11.81
N GLN A 110 -4.90 14.76 11.75
CA GLN A 110 -3.77 13.89 12.03
C GLN A 110 -3.52 12.92 10.88
N TYR A 111 -2.39 13.09 10.19
CA TYR A 111 -1.90 12.13 9.21
C TYR A 111 -1.42 10.86 9.91
N GLY A 112 -1.83 9.70 9.39
CA GLY A 112 -1.29 8.41 9.85
C GLY A 112 -1.57 8.08 11.31
N TYR A 113 -2.80 8.37 11.78
CA TYR A 113 -3.17 8.13 13.18
C TYR A 113 -3.14 6.65 13.55
N ALA A 114 -3.73 5.80 12.74
CA ALA A 114 -3.89 4.37 12.96
C ALA A 114 -3.79 3.61 11.64
N PHE A 115 -3.86 2.29 11.67
CA PHE A 115 -4.03 1.48 10.48
C PHE A 115 -5.10 0.41 10.66
N GLU A 116 -5.65 -0.06 9.54
CA GLU A 116 -6.55 -1.20 9.49
C GLU A 116 -5.92 -2.33 8.68
N ILE A 117 -6.11 -3.56 9.15
CA ILE A 117 -5.77 -4.79 8.45
C ILE A 117 -7.03 -5.30 7.77
N ASN A 118 -6.99 -5.42 6.45
CA ASN A 118 -8.10 -5.90 5.65
C ASN A 118 -7.71 -7.21 4.98
N GLN A 119 -8.55 -8.22 5.09
CA GLN A 119 -8.42 -9.42 4.29
C GLN A 119 -8.99 -9.14 2.90
N ILE A 120 -8.18 -9.38 1.86
CA ILE A 120 -8.65 -9.34 0.48
C ILE A 120 -9.48 -10.61 0.26
N ILE A 121 -10.78 -10.43 0.00
CA ILE A 121 -11.72 -11.52 -0.23
C ILE A 121 -11.72 -11.93 -1.70
N GLU A 122 -11.62 -10.94 -2.57
CA GLU A 122 -11.60 -11.16 -4.00
C GLU A 122 -10.62 -10.19 -4.65
N ILE A 123 -9.78 -10.71 -5.54
CA ILE A 123 -8.94 -9.91 -6.43
C ILE A 123 -8.80 -10.61 -7.78
N THR A 124 -9.27 -9.94 -8.80
CA THR A 124 -9.14 -10.29 -10.21
C THR A 124 -8.78 -9.03 -10.99
N PRO A 125 -8.42 -9.10 -12.27
CA PRO A 125 -8.20 -7.90 -13.07
C PRO A 125 -9.38 -6.90 -13.09
N ASN A 126 -10.60 -7.39 -12.81
CA ASN A 126 -11.83 -6.59 -12.92
C ASN A 126 -12.62 -6.47 -11.63
N GLN A 127 -12.25 -7.17 -10.56
CA GLN A 127 -13.00 -7.17 -9.31
C GLN A 127 -12.06 -7.06 -8.12
N TYR A 128 -12.50 -6.31 -7.10
CA TYR A 128 -11.80 -6.19 -5.85
C TYR A 128 -12.79 -6.05 -4.70
N SER A 129 -12.57 -6.85 -3.67
CA SER A 129 -13.28 -6.69 -2.40
C SER A 129 -12.37 -7.03 -1.22
N GLU A 130 -12.56 -6.34 -0.11
CA GLU A 130 -11.84 -6.57 1.14
C GLU A 130 -12.74 -6.39 2.34
N THR A 131 -12.39 -7.04 3.46
CA THR A 131 -13.07 -6.91 4.74
C THR A 131 -12.07 -6.52 5.82
N CYS A 132 -12.37 -5.47 6.57
CA CYS A 132 -11.56 -5.07 7.73
C CYS A 132 -11.70 -6.13 8.83
N ILE A 133 -10.57 -6.72 9.23
CA ILE A 133 -10.52 -7.72 10.29
C ILE A 133 -9.96 -7.17 11.59
N LYS A 134 -9.16 -6.10 11.52
CA LYS A 134 -8.57 -5.49 12.71
C LYS A 134 -8.21 -4.03 12.45
N ARG A 135 -8.52 -3.17 13.41
CA ARG A 135 -7.99 -1.83 13.51
C ARG A 135 -6.97 -1.77 14.63
N VAL A 136 -5.84 -1.14 14.36
CA VAL A 136 -4.75 -0.94 15.31
C VAL A 136 -4.58 0.55 15.53
N GLU A 137 -4.81 0.97 16.77
CA GLU A 137 -4.65 2.35 17.21
C GLU A 137 -3.35 2.51 18.03
N PRO A 138 -2.78 3.71 18.08
CA PRO A 138 -1.60 3.96 18.88
C PRO A 138 -1.91 3.75 20.37
N GLU A 139 -0.98 3.15 21.09
CA GLU A 139 -1.11 2.97 22.54
C GLU A 139 -0.73 4.25 23.28
N THR A 140 -1.70 5.14 23.44
CA THR A 140 -1.48 6.47 24.03
C THR A 140 -0.96 6.43 25.47
N LYS A 141 -1.22 5.37 26.23
CA LYS A 141 -0.69 5.18 27.59
C LYS A 141 0.83 5.06 27.63
N THR A 142 1.44 4.59 26.56
CA THR A 142 2.91 4.51 26.42
C THR A 142 3.52 5.77 25.79
N GLY A 143 2.69 6.79 25.51
CA GLY A 143 3.11 8.02 24.82
C GLY A 143 3.12 7.88 23.29
N MET A 144 2.71 6.74 22.74
CA MET A 144 2.60 6.55 21.29
C MET A 144 1.48 7.44 20.75
N ALA A 145 1.81 8.27 19.75
CA ALA A 145 0.86 9.22 19.15
C ALA A 145 0.25 8.71 17.85
N ARG A 146 1.01 7.95 17.08
CA ARG A 146 0.63 7.50 15.73
C ARG A 146 1.27 6.16 15.39
N THR A 147 0.59 5.39 14.54
CA THR A 147 1.12 4.20 13.87
C THR A 147 0.36 4.05 12.56
N HIS A 148 1.03 3.94 11.42
CA HIS A 148 0.34 3.99 10.14
C HIS A 148 0.90 3.05 9.07
N HIS A 149 1.88 2.22 9.43
CA HIS A 149 2.46 1.23 8.52
C HIS A 149 2.66 -0.11 9.22
N TYR A 150 2.34 -1.20 8.52
CA TYR A 150 2.64 -2.55 8.96
C TYR A 150 2.88 -3.46 7.75
N HIS A 151 4.00 -4.14 7.76
CA HIS A 151 4.35 -5.13 6.74
C HIS A 151 4.98 -6.37 7.39
N PHE A 152 4.67 -7.54 6.84
CA PHE A 152 5.21 -8.82 7.31
C PHE A 152 5.51 -9.72 6.11
N ASN A 153 6.69 -10.39 6.12
CA ASN A 153 7.08 -11.31 5.05
C ASN A 153 7.51 -12.71 5.57
N GLY A 154 7.19 -13.03 6.82
CA GLY A 154 7.57 -14.28 7.46
C GLY A 154 8.85 -14.16 8.30
N ASP A 155 9.88 -13.50 7.79
CA ASP A 155 11.17 -13.32 8.50
C ASP A 155 11.23 -11.99 9.26
N TYR A 156 10.60 -10.96 8.71
CA TYR A 156 10.63 -9.60 9.24
C TYR A 156 9.25 -9.01 9.41
N THR A 157 9.07 -8.34 10.53
CA THR A 157 7.92 -7.44 10.75
C THR A 157 8.44 -6.02 10.78
N VAL A 158 7.86 -5.16 9.96
CA VAL A 158 8.15 -3.72 9.93
C VAL A 158 6.88 -2.97 10.27
N PHE A 159 6.97 -2.12 11.27
CA PHE A 159 5.89 -1.18 11.62
C PHE A 159 6.52 0.14 12.04
N ASP A 160 5.75 1.21 11.94
CA ASP A 160 6.17 2.52 12.38
C ASP A 160 5.36 3.01 13.57
N HIS A 161 5.93 3.96 14.29
CA HIS A 161 5.24 4.70 15.35
C HIS A 161 5.91 6.05 15.58
N SER A 162 5.15 6.98 16.13
CA SER A 162 5.67 8.24 16.64
C SER A 162 5.25 8.45 18.08
N TYR A 163 6.06 9.18 18.82
CA TYR A 163 5.78 9.57 20.21
C TYR A 163 5.44 11.05 20.29
N ILE A 164 4.73 11.42 21.34
CA ILE A 164 4.59 12.83 21.74
C ILE A 164 5.85 13.17 22.52
N GLU A 165 6.63 14.13 22.05
CA GLU A 165 7.74 14.69 22.85
C GLU A 165 7.15 15.38 24.09
N PRO A 166 7.63 15.05 25.27
CA PRO A 166 7.28 15.83 26.48
C PRO A 166 7.72 17.28 26.27
N ARG A 167 6.82 18.21 26.49
CA ARG A 167 7.13 19.64 26.51
C ARG A 167 7.84 20.02 27.80
#